data_0deaaedfb5b6bb4ddc9794b4a671e926
#
_entry.id   0deaaedfb5b6bb4ddc9794b4a671e926
#
_cell.length_a   1.000
_cell.length_b   1.000
_cell.length_c   1.000
_cell.angle_alpha   90.00
_cell.angle_beta   90.00
_cell.angle_gamma   90.00
#
_symmetry.space_group_name_H-M   'P 1'
#
loop_
_entity.id
_entity.type
_entity.pdbx_description
1 polymer ?
#
loop_
_entity_poly.entity_id
_entity_poly.type
_entity_poly.pdbx_seq_one_letter_code
_entity_poly.pdbx_strand_id
1 'polypeptide(L)'
;MTGSQYDVVVVGGGTAGAFAAATAAREGLGVVVLERKSESEAGHIACGDAVKGASTFPDVIDREYLRSEAFTNDNIQRALFELPETGEQIEYPFGDQSGAVIDRKRYGEVILEEAERAGAEIHYETMVQDVIQTDGVVEGVVATRNDSAQRYEAPVTIDAAGALSILQDKADFSAATFDTNVDYSQFCSAYREIVHVDEPVEYDDALVFKPTEELGYLWYFPRTSTEINVGLGFQMSEEPMKLVDTLADDLSTRPPFADATVKDKRGAALPTRRPYDSAVAPGFIAAGDAAAHVNPTTGGGIPGAAKAGYWAAEVAADAITEESVDENALWEYNHRVQTDFGKRFAAMDLYNIFGTAQSIEELTDVVSALPAQQLIDVLGKRGTASMGLAAKLKLAVSTFGHWGTLYDAYRVNSMANDLKSIYDEYPNTPDGFDAWQDERDAFMNRFYDLIDAEPKY
;
A
#
# COMPACT_ATOMS: atom_id res chain seq x y z
N MET A 1 -12.64 -8.87 34.02
CA MET A 1 -11.60 -8.64 33.02
C MET A 1 -10.53 -7.78 33.68
N THR A 2 -9.28 -8.15 33.56
CA THR A 2 -8.16 -7.31 34.02
C THR A 2 -7.90 -6.29 32.92
N GLY A 3 -7.84 -4.99 33.24
CA GLY A 3 -7.48 -3.91 32.31
C GLY A 3 -5.99 -3.58 32.44
N SER A 4 -5.32 -3.39 31.33
CA SER A 4 -3.97 -2.81 31.28
C SER A 4 -4.09 -1.43 30.63
N GLN A 5 -3.41 -0.45 31.19
CA GLN A 5 -3.45 0.93 30.73
C GLN A 5 -2.13 1.30 30.05
N TYR A 6 -2.21 1.88 28.88
CA TYR A 6 -1.12 2.36 28.05
C TYR A 6 -1.40 3.81 27.61
N ASP A 7 -0.43 4.49 27.05
CA ASP A 7 -0.65 5.78 26.39
C ASP A 7 -1.13 5.56 24.96
N VAL A 8 -0.61 4.52 24.27
CA VAL A 8 -1.01 4.15 22.90
C VAL A 8 -1.18 2.64 22.80
N VAL A 9 -2.31 2.22 22.22
CA VAL A 9 -2.55 0.84 21.77
C VAL A 9 -2.41 0.80 20.26
N VAL A 10 -1.52 -0.05 19.75
CA VAL A 10 -1.32 -0.31 18.32
C VAL A 10 -1.87 -1.68 17.97
N VAL A 11 -2.79 -1.77 17.03
CA VAL A 11 -3.38 -3.04 16.58
C VAL A 11 -2.74 -3.49 15.28
N GLY A 12 -2.00 -4.58 15.33
CA GLY A 12 -1.24 -5.16 14.21
C GLY A 12 0.25 -4.81 14.23
N GLY A 13 1.10 -5.83 14.17
CA GLY A 13 2.57 -5.76 14.11
C GLY A 13 3.14 -5.68 12.68
N GLY A 14 2.35 -5.16 11.72
CA GLY A 14 2.82 -4.91 10.36
C GLY A 14 3.72 -3.68 10.26
N THR A 15 4.04 -3.25 9.03
CA THR A 15 4.91 -2.09 8.82
C THR A 15 4.41 -0.82 9.53
N ALA A 16 3.15 -0.44 9.35
CA ALA A 16 2.60 0.75 9.99
C ALA A 16 2.65 0.66 11.52
N GLY A 17 2.24 -0.49 12.08
CA GLY A 17 2.21 -0.68 13.52
C GLY A 17 3.59 -0.70 14.17
N ALA A 18 4.57 -1.35 13.57
CA ALA A 18 5.93 -1.38 14.09
C ALA A 18 6.59 0.01 14.08
N PHE A 19 6.40 0.80 12.99
CA PHE A 19 6.89 2.18 12.93
C PHE A 19 6.15 3.09 13.92
N ALA A 20 4.83 2.93 14.08
CA ALA A 20 4.07 3.67 15.08
C ALA A 20 4.55 3.34 16.50
N ALA A 21 4.72 2.07 16.82
CA ALA A 21 5.18 1.64 18.14
C ALA A 21 6.60 2.13 18.46
N ALA A 22 7.53 2.01 17.51
CA ALA A 22 8.89 2.51 17.68
C ALA A 22 8.92 4.03 17.90
N THR A 23 8.08 4.77 17.17
CA THR A 23 8.00 6.23 17.29
C THR A 23 7.42 6.63 18.66
N ALA A 24 6.25 6.12 19.01
CA ALA A 24 5.59 6.46 20.27
C ALA A 24 6.45 6.09 21.50
N ALA A 25 7.12 4.93 21.47
CA ALA A 25 8.02 4.53 22.54
C ALA A 25 9.26 5.45 22.67
N ARG A 26 9.79 5.96 21.54
CA ARG A 26 10.91 6.94 21.56
C ARG A 26 10.48 8.32 22.03
N GLU A 27 9.19 8.69 21.86
CA GLU A 27 8.60 9.88 22.48
C GLU A 27 8.35 9.68 24.00
N GLY A 28 8.64 8.51 24.54
CA GLY A 28 8.54 8.20 25.98
C GLY A 28 7.17 7.72 26.43
N LEU A 29 6.28 7.35 25.48
CA LEU A 29 4.95 6.85 25.79
C LEU A 29 4.96 5.36 26.13
N GLY A 30 4.04 4.94 27.00
CA GLY A 30 3.74 3.53 27.26
C GLY A 30 2.94 2.93 26.11
N VAL A 31 3.55 2.04 25.33
CA VAL A 31 2.99 1.50 24.08
C VAL A 31 2.87 -0.01 24.11
N VAL A 32 1.74 -0.53 23.66
CA VAL A 32 1.56 -1.96 23.39
C VAL A 32 1.14 -2.21 21.94
N VAL A 33 1.80 -3.17 21.30
CA VAL A 33 1.39 -3.73 20.00
C VAL A 33 0.63 -5.03 20.21
N LEU A 34 -0.55 -5.15 19.64
CA LEU A 34 -1.37 -6.36 19.69
C LEU A 34 -1.27 -7.08 18.35
N GLU A 35 -0.47 -8.14 18.28
CA GLU A 35 -0.27 -8.94 17.07
C GLU A 35 -0.98 -10.29 17.20
N ARG A 36 -1.83 -10.62 16.23
CA ARG A 36 -2.61 -11.87 16.23
C ARG A 36 -1.79 -13.13 16.00
N LYS A 37 -0.67 -13.00 15.29
CA LYS A 37 0.22 -14.14 14.99
C LYS A 37 1.17 -14.40 16.14
N SER A 38 1.76 -15.59 16.14
CA SER A 38 2.90 -15.89 17.01
C SER A 38 4.11 -15.05 16.62
N GLU A 39 5.05 -14.89 17.52
CA GLU A 39 6.31 -14.17 17.29
C GLU A 39 7.04 -14.67 16.02
N SER A 40 7.12 -15.98 15.84
CA SER A 40 7.77 -16.60 14.67
C SER A 40 7.07 -16.36 13.33
N GLU A 41 5.80 -15.93 13.33
CA GLU A 41 4.98 -15.69 12.13
C GLU A 41 4.63 -14.21 11.93
N ALA A 42 4.91 -13.34 12.89
CA ALA A 42 4.45 -11.95 12.89
C ALA A 42 4.91 -11.16 11.65
N GLY A 43 6.17 -11.25 11.25
CA GLY A 43 6.70 -10.62 10.05
C GLY A 43 6.30 -11.27 8.72
N HIS A 44 5.67 -12.45 8.78
CA HIS A 44 5.43 -13.30 7.63
C HIS A 44 4.08 -12.98 6.94
N ILE A 45 4.08 -12.06 6.01
CA ILE A 45 2.91 -11.62 5.24
C ILE A 45 3.13 -11.75 3.73
N ALA A 46 2.02 -11.81 2.96
CA ALA A 46 2.10 -11.80 1.50
C ALA A 46 2.61 -10.44 1.02
N CYS A 47 3.59 -10.46 0.11
CA CYS A 47 4.21 -9.26 -0.44
C CYS A 47 4.99 -9.64 -1.71
N GLY A 48 5.08 -8.73 -2.68
CA GLY A 48 6.01 -8.85 -3.80
C GLY A 48 7.46 -8.54 -3.42
N ASP A 49 7.71 -8.07 -2.19
CA ASP A 49 9.04 -7.83 -1.60
C ASP A 49 9.85 -6.68 -2.24
N ALA A 50 9.34 -6.03 -3.29
CA ALA A 50 10.06 -4.93 -3.93
C ALA A 50 9.92 -3.60 -3.16
N VAL A 51 11.05 -2.95 -2.90
CA VAL A 51 11.14 -1.65 -2.23
C VAL A 51 12.13 -0.73 -2.95
N LYS A 52 12.14 0.59 -2.63
CA LYS A 52 13.08 1.56 -3.22
C LYS A 52 14.31 1.54 -2.35
N GLY A 53 14.78 1.32 -1.51
CA GLY A 53 15.97 1.42 -0.69
C GLY A 53 15.64 1.87 0.73
N ALA A 54 16.55 1.57 1.65
CA ALA A 54 16.36 1.80 3.08
C ALA A 54 16.16 3.29 3.45
N SER A 55 16.71 4.21 2.65
CA SER A 55 16.57 5.66 2.86
C SER A 55 15.13 6.18 2.72
N THR A 56 14.20 5.39 2.21
CA THR A 56 12.78 5.77 2.08
C THR A 56 12.00 5.62 3.39
N PHE A 57 12.53 4.92 4.36
CA PHE A 57 11.89 4.73 5.66
C PHE A 57 12.16 5.92 6.60
N PRO A 58 11.25 6.22 7.55
CA PRO A 58 11.51 7.16 8.64
C PRO A 58 12.75 6.79 9.46
N ASP A 59 13.45 7.80 9.99
CA ASP A 59 14.70 7.63 10.74
C ASP A 59 14.45 7.29 12.22
N VAL A 60 13.41 6.52 12.47
CA VAL A 60 13.02 6.05 13.80
C VAL A 60 13.52 4.63 14.08
N ILE A 61 14.02 3.96 13.05
CA ILE A 61 14.65 2.64 13.13
C ILE A 61 16.05 2.68 12.55
N ASP A 62 16.90 1.72 12.91
CA ASP A 62 18.23 1.58 12.33
C ASP A 62 18.12 1.06 10.88
N ARG A 63 18.22 2.00 9.92
CA ARG A 63 18.11 1.69 8.47
C ARG A 63 19.25 0.84 7.94
N GLU A 64 20.45 0.95 8.51
CA GLU A 64 21.60 0.14 8.10
C GLU A 64 21.45 -1.28 8.61
N TYR A 65 20.98 -1.43 9.84
CA TYR A 65 20.63 -2.74 10.38
C TYR A 65 19.51 -3.39 9.56
N LEU A 66 18.42 -2.66 9.28
CA LEU A 66 17.34 -3.15 8.42
C LEU A 66 17.86 -3.61 7.05
N ARG A 67 18.74 -2.82 6.42
CA ARG A 67 19.31 -3.16 5.12
C ARG A 67 20.18 -4.41 5.19
N SER A 68 21.05 -4.52 6.20
CA SER A 68 21.97 -5.66 6.33
C SER A 68 21.24 -6.98 6.59
N GLU A 69 20.10 -6.93 7.28
CA GLU A 69 19.37 -8.12 7.71
C GLU A 69 18.29 -8.58 6.72
N ALA A 70 17.62 -7.64 6.06
CA ALA A 70 16.41 -7.93 5.31
C ALA A 70 16.52 -7.72 3.80
N PHE A 71 17.50 -6.97 3.31
CA PHE A 71 17.65 -6.75 1.87
C PHE A 71 18.45 -7.90 1.26
N THR A 72 17.78 -8.70 0.45
CA THR A 72 18.38 -9.87 -0.20
C THR A 72 18.98 -9.53 -1.55
N ASN A 73 18.45 -8.50 -2.22
CA ASN A 73 18.96 -8.00 -3.49
C ASN A 73 18.77 -6.48 -3.54
N ASP A 74 19.81 -5.71 -3.46
CA ASP A 74 19.80 -4.24 -3.54
C ASP A 74 20.36 -3.68 -4.87
N ASN A 75 20.51 -4.55 -5.88
CA ASN A 75 21.00 -4.22 -7.20
C ASN A 75 19.88 -4.17 -8.27
N ILE A 76 18.68 -3.82 -7.92
CA ILE A 76 17.59 -3.69 -8.90
C ILE A 76 17.71 -2.35 -9.63
N GLN A 77 17.97 -2.40 -10.95
CA GLN A 77 18.27 -1.23 -11.77
C GLN A 77 17.22 -0.90 -12.81
N ARG A 78 16.30 -1.85 -13.10
CA ARG A 78 15.31 -1.73 -14.18
C ARG A 78 14.04 -2.49 -13.87
N ALA A 79 12.98 -2.17 -14.62
CA ALA A 79 11.78 -2.99 -14.74
C ALA A 79 11.69 -3.55 -16.16
N LEU A 80 11.18 -4.76 -16.29
CA LEU A 80 10.86 -5.43 -17.55
C LEU A 80 9.35 -5.64 -17.61
N PHE A 81 8.71 -5.11 -18.63
CA PHE A 81 7.30 -5.35 -18.90
C PHE A 81 7.19 -6.36 -20.05
N GLU A 82 6.65 -7.53 -19.73
CA GLU A 82 6.43 -8.60 -20.68
C GLU A 82 5.04 -8.46 -21.31
N LEU A 83 4.99 -8.39 -22.62
CA LEU A 83 3.74 -8.34 -23.38
C LEU A 83 3.10 -9.72 -23.36
N PRO A 84 1.82 -9.85 -22.93
CA PRO A 84 1.16 -11.15 -22.76
C PRO A 84 1.11 -12.00 -24.02
N GLU A 85 0.86 -11.39 -25.18
CA GLU A 85 0.67 -12.09 -26.47
C GLU A 85 1.95 -12.58 -27.12
N THR A 86 3.04 -11.80 -27.02
CA THR A 86 4.29 -12.06 -27.76
C THR A 86 5.42 -12.55 -26.85
N GLY A 87 5.34 -12.32 -25.56
CA GLY A 87 6.43 -12.53 -24.61
C GLY A 87 7.60 -11.53 -24.78
N GLU A 88 7.43 -10.53 -25.67
CA GLU A 88 8.45 -9.47 -25.84
C GLU A 88 8.55 -8.64 -24.57
N GLN A 89 9.77 -8.30 -24.15
CA GLN A 89 10.02 -7.51 -22.96
C GLN A 89 10.40 -6.07 -23.31
N ILE A 90 9.70 -5.12 -22.71
CA ILE A 90 10.00 -3.69 -22.79
C ILE A 90 10.77 -3.31 -21.54
N GLU A 91 12.00 -2.83 -21.73
CA GLU A 91 12.89 -2.45 -20.63
C GLU A 91 12.69 -0.99 -20.19
N TYR A 92 12.63 -0.78 -18.88
CA TYR A 92 12.51 0.54 -18.24
C TYR A 92 13.61 0.72 -17.20
N PRO A 93 14.74 1.37 -17.55
CA PRO A 93 15.83 1.63 -16.61
C PRO A 93 15.43 2.67 -15.55
N PHE A 94 15.86 2.47 -14.31
CA PHE A 94 15.57 3.39 -13.19
C PHE A 94 16.50 4.62 -13.17
N GLY A 95 17.48 4.70 -14.06
CA GLY A 95 18.48 5.77 -14.14
C GLY A 95 19.43 5.74 -12.94
N ASP A 96 19.60 6.87 -12.26
CA ASP A 96 20.48 6.97 -11.09
C ASP A 96 19.87 6.39 -9.80
N GLN A 97 18.69 5.75 -9.87
CA GLN A 97 18.01 5.15 -8.74
C GLN A 97 18.13 3.63 -8.82
N SER A 98 18.23 3.00 -7.66
CA SER A 98 18.11 1.54 -7.54
C SER A 98 16.88 1.18 -6.72
N GLY A 99 16.30 0.04 -7.04
CA GLY A 99 15.34 -0.65 -6.19
C GLY A 99 16.03 -1.76 -5.40
N ALA A 100 15.26 -2.44 -4.58
CA ALA A 100 15.70 -3.63 -3.86
C ALA A 100 14.57 -4.64 -3.72
N VAL A 101 14.94 -5.89 -3.48
CA VAL A 101 14.02 -6.95 -3.04
C VAL A 101 14.45 -7.38 -1.64
N ILE A 102 13.47 -7.57 -0.76
CA ILE A 102 13.70 -7.91 0.64
C ILE A 102 13.21 -9.32 0.96
N ASP A 103 13.76 -9.91 2.03
CA ASP A 103 13.06 -10.98 2.73
C ASP A 103 11.98 -10.36 3.61
N ARG A 104 10.73 -10.51 3.20
CA ARG A 104 9.59 -9.87 3.89
C ARG A 104 9.41 -10.37 5.33
N LYS A 105 9.75 -11.63 5.60
CA LYS A 105 9.69 -12.19 6.95
C LYS A 105 10.74 -11.53 7.82
N ARG A 106 12.01 -11.56 7.39
CA ARG A 106 13.10 -10.94 8.14
C ARG A 106 12.92 -9.42 8.31
N TYR A 107 12.40 -8.74 7.28
CA TYR A 107 12.02 -7.34 7.39
C TYR A 107 11.01 -7.10 8.53
N GLY A 108 9.97 -7.93 8.60
CA GLY A 108 8.96 -7.81 9.66
C GLY A 108 9.53 -8.07 11.05
N GLU A 109 10.41 -9.08 11.20
CA GLU A 109 11.11 -9.36 12.44
C GLU A 109 11.96 -8.16 12.89
N VAL A 110 12.78 -7.59 11.99
CA VAL A 110 13.67 -6.47 12.29
C VAL A 110 12.90 -5.22 12.74
N ILE A 111 11.81 -4.87 12.07
CA ILE A 111 11.05 -3.67 12.47
C ILE A 111 10.35 -3.85 13.82
N LEU A 112 9.93 -5.08 14.17
CA LEU A 112 9.39 -5.39 15.50
C LEU A 112 10.49 -5.38 16.56
N GLU A 113 11.66 -5.98 16.29
CA GLU A 113 12.85 -5.87 17.16
C GLU A 113 13.21 -4.40 17.44
N GLU A 114 13.13 -3.52 16.44
CA GLU A 114 13.38 -2.09 16.60
C GLU A 114 12.33 -1.40 17.48
N ALA A 115 11.05 -1.79 17.36
CA ALA A 115 9.99 -1.30 18.22
C ALA A 115 10.21 -1.72 19.69
N GLU A 116 10.58 -2.99 19.93
CA GLU A 116 10.94 -3.48 21.27
C GLU A 116 12.18 -2.76 21.84
N ARG A 117 13.22 -2.55 21.03
CA ARG A 117 14.41 -1.77 21.43
C ARG A 117 14.08 -0.33 21.78
N ALA A 118 13.06 0.25 21.13
CA ALA A 118 12.56 1.58 21.48
C ALA A 118 11.80 1.60 22.81
N GLY A 119 11.31 0.45 23.30
CA GLY A 119 10.60 0.31 24.56
C GLY A 119 9.13 -0.09 24.43
N ALA A 120 8.63 -0.40 23.22
CA ALA A 120 7.28 -0.89 23.04
C ALA A 120 7.12 -2.33 23.56
N GLU A 121 5.98 -2.65 24.17
CA GLU A 121 5.60 -4.02 24.49
C GLU A 121 4.93 -4.65 23.28
N ILE A 122 5.30 -5.90 22.91
CA ILE A 122 4.60 -6.63 21.84
C ILE A 122 3.89 -7.83 22.44
N HIS A 123 2.59 -7.85 22.29
CA HIS A 123 1.75 -8.96 22.70
C HIS A 123 1.37 -9.81 21.48
N TYR A 124 2.15 -10.85 21.24
CA TYR A 124 1.86 -11.86 20.22
C TYR A 124 0.66 -12.74 20.61
N GLU A 125 0.09 -13.46 19.63
CA GLU A 125 -1.08 -14.33 19.79
C GLU A 125 -2.26 -13.61 20.46
N THR A 126 -2.39 -12.31 20.16
CA THR A 126 -3.39 -11.41 20.75
C THR A 126 -4.34 -10.94 19.66
N MET A 127 -5.53 -11.53 19.64
CA MET A 127 -6.55 -11.24 18.63
C MET A 127 -7.53 -10.18 19.12
N VAL A 128 -7.48 -9.00 18.54
CA VAL A 128 -8.45 -7.94 18.80
C VAL A 128 -9.81 -8.33 18.23
N GLN A 129 -10.88 -8.10 18.99
CA GLN A 129 -12.24 -8.50 18.68
C GLN A 129 -13.26 -7.37 18.70
N ASP A 130 -12.98 -6.31 19.46
CA ASP A 130 -13.89 -5.20 19.63
C ASP A 130 -13.15 -3.93 20.05
N VAL A 131 -13.82 -2.78 19.94
CA VAL A 131 -13.36 -1.49 20.45
C VAL A 131 -13.98 -1.18 21.81
N ILE A 132 -13.26 -0.41 22.63
CA ILE A 132 -13.79 0.23 23.81
C ILE A 132 -14.11 1.67 23.42
N GLN A 133 -15.38 2.04 23.39
CA GLN A 133 -15.81 3.36 22.93
C GLN A 133 -16.85 3.93 23.88
N THR A 134 -16.72 5.20 24.25
CA THR A 134 -17.64 5.93 25.13
C THR A 134 -17.94 7.30 24.50
N ASP A 135 -19.20 7.64 24.35
CA ASP A 135 -19.65 8.93 23.79
C ASP A 135 -18.93 9.34 22.47
N GLY A 136 -18.68 8.35 21.60
CA GLY A 136 -18.00 8.55 20.31
C GLY A 136 -16.46 8.53 20.36
N VAL A 137 -15.85 8.52 21.54
CA VAL A 137 -14.37 8.46 21.71
C VAL A 137 -13.93 7.00 21.87
N VAL A 138 -12.96 6.56 21.06
CA VAL A 138 -12.31 5.26 21.22
C VAL A 138 -11.29 5.36 22.36
N GLU A 139 -11.44 4.49 23.35
CA GLU A 139 -10.63 4.46 24.60
C GLU A 139 -9.77 3.18 24.68
N GLY A 140 -9.67 2.41 23.59
CA GLY A 140 -8.92 1.18 23.53
C GLY A 140 -9.63 0.04 22.84
N VAL A 141 -9.20 -1.20 23.13
CA VAL A 141 -9.73 -2.40 22.48
C VAL A 141 -9.94 -3.55 23.47
N VAL A 142 -10.78 -4.50 23.06
CA VAL A 142 -10.92 -5.81 23.69
C VAL A 142 -10.25 -6.85 22.81
N ALA A 143 -9.35 -7.63 23.39
CA ALA A 143 -8.66 -8.68 22.68
C ALA A 143 -8.66 -10.00 23.44
N THR A 144 -8.53 -11.13 22.74
CA THR A 144 -8.31 -12.44 23.34
C THR A 144 -6.82 -12.77 23.32
N ARG A 145 -6.26 -13.08 24.48
CA ARG A 145 -4.91 -13.58 24.67
C ARG A 145 -4.91 -14.73 25.66
N ASN A 146 -4.25 -15.83 25.37
CA ASN A 146 -4.25 -17.03 26.20
C ASN A 146 -5.69 -17.48 26.58
N ASP A 147 -6.58 -17.57 25.59
CA ASP A 147 -8.00 -17.92 25.74
C ASP A 147 -8.80 -17.06 26.72
N SER A 148 -8.32 -15.89 27.05
CA SER A 148 -8.96 -14.96 27.99
C SER A 148 -9.17 -13.59 27.36
N ALA A 149 -10.38 -13.04 27.49
CA ALA A 149 -10.66 -11.66 27.07
C ALA A 149 -9.97 -10.67 28.02
N GLN A 150 -9.23 -9.75 27.43
CA GLN A 150 -8.50 -8.68 28.11
C GLN A 150 -8.89 -7.34 27.53
N ARG A 151 -8.84 -6.29 28.35
CA ARG A 151 -9.04 -4.90 27.94
C ARG A 151 -7.69 -4.22 27.88
N TYR A 152 -7.44 -3.51 26.80
CA TYR A 152 -6.28 -2.65 26.60
C TYR A 152 -6.79 -1.23 26.43
N GLU A 153 -6.62 -0.41 27.45
CA GLU A 153 -7.13 0.95 27.50
C GLU A 153 -6.01 1.96 27.22
N ALA A 154 -6.30 2.93 26.36
CA ALA A 154 -5.39 4.01 26.00
C ALA A 154 -6.16 5.21 25.44
N PRO A 155 -5.68 6.45 25.65
CA PRO A 155 -6.27 7.63 25.01
C PRO A 155 -6.23 7.59 23.48
N VAL A 156 -5.24 6.93 22.87
CA VAL A 156 -5.16 6.77 21.41
C VAL A 156 -4.99 5.31 21.02
N THR A 157 -5.82 4.85 20.09
CA THR A 157 -5.72 3.55 19.43
C THR A 157 -5.28 3.76 17.98
N ILE A 158 -4.17 3.14 17.57
CA ILE A 158 -3.70 3.15 16.17
C ILE A 158 -4.07 1.82 15.52
N ASP A 159 -4.99 1.88 14.56
CA ASP A 159 -5.40 0.73 13.75
C ASP A 159 -4.39 0.51 12.60
N ALA A 160 -3.51 -0.45 12.76
CA ALA A 160 -2.57 -0.94 11.78
C ALA A 160 -2.81 -2.43 11.44
N ALA A 161 -4.08 -2.89 11.57
CA ALA A 161 -4.47 -4.28 11.40
C ALA A 161 -4.44 -4.78 9.95
N GLY A 162 -4.15 -3.90 9.00
CA GLY A 162 -4.11 -4.21 7.57
C GLY A 162 -5.45 -4.06 6.87
N ALA A 163 -5.53 -4.53 5.64
CA ALA A 163 -6.74 -4.44 4.84
C ALA A 163 -7.93 -5.13 5.53
N LEU A 164 -9.12 -4.52 5.43
CA LEU A 164 -10.36 -5.03 6.03
C LEU A 164 -10.26 -5.16 7.55
N SER A 165 -9.85 -4.10 8.22
CA SER A 165 -9.73 -4.06 9.68
C SER A 165 -11.08 -4.23 10.37
N ILE A 166 -11.15 -5.20 11.29
CA ILE A 166 -12.34 -5.45 12.10
C ILE A 166 -12.67 -4.27 13.03
N LEU A 167 -11.69 -3.45 13.41
CA LEU A 167 -11.94 -2.30 14.30
C LEU A 167 -12.88 -1.29 13.66
N GLN A 168 -12.76 -1.09 12.35
CA GLN A 168 -13.60 -0.15 11.61
C GLN A 168 -15.04 -0.61 11.47
N ASP A 169 -15.26 -1.93 11.49
CA ASP A 169 -16.62 -2.51 11.53
C ASP A 169 -17.25 -2.44 12.93
N LYS A 170 -16.45 -2.26 13.98
CA LYS A 170 -16.89 -2.28 15.38
C LYS A 170 -17.09 -0.90 15.99
N ALA A 171 -16.30 0.08 15.54
CA ALA A 171 -16.38 1.44 16.01
C ALA A 171 -17.59 2.18 15.40
N ASP A 172 -18.19 3.06 16.18
CA ASP A 172 -19.19 4.01 15.67
C ASP A 172 -18.50 5.33 15.32
N PHE A 173 -18.36 5.57 14.02
CA PHE A 173 -17.78 6.80 13.46
C PHE A 173 -18.82 7.78 12.94
N SER A 174 -20.11 7.58 13.26
CA SER A 174 -21.20 8.40 12.71
C SER A 174 -21.14 9.90 13.05
N ALA A 175 -20.37 10.27 14.07
CA ALA A 175 -20.13 11.65 14.49
C ALA A 175 -18.77 12.20 14.09
N ALA A 176 -17.95 11.44 13.35
CA ALA A 176 -16.61 11.80 12.90
C ALA A 176 -16.56 11.88 11.37
N THR A 177 -15.48 12.48 10.85
CA THR A 177 -15.22 12.56 9.39
C THR A 177 -14.59 11.28 8.84
N PHE A 178 -14.35 10.27 9.68
CA PHE A 178 -13.70 9.02 9.28
C PHE A 178 -14.34 8.40 8.02
N ASP A 179 -13.50 8.05 7.04
CA ASP A 179 -13.98 7.47 5.78
C ASP A 179 -14.48 6.05 5.97
N THR A 180 -15.80 5.88 5.95
CA THR A 180 -16.48 4.58 6.03
C THR A 180 -16.95 4.05 4.68
N ASN A 181 -16.64 4.74 3.57
CA ASN A 181 -17.02 4.34 2.22
C ASN A 181 -16.07 3.25 1.69
N VAL A 182 -16.20 2.04 2.24
CA VAL A 182 -15.34 0.89 1.93
C VAL A 182 -16.19 -0.22 1.31
N ASP A 183 -15.81 -0.65 0.11
CA ASP A 183 -16.43 -1.77 -0.62
C ASP A 183 -15.38 -2.76 -1.12
N TYR A 184 -15.74 -4.02 -1.27
CA TYR A 184 -14.84 -5.08 -1.76
C TYR A 184 -14.27 -4.81 -3.15
N SER A 185 -14.99 -4.08 -4.01
CA SER A 185 -14.52 -3.65 -5.33
C SER A 185 -13.31 -2.71 -5.29
N GLN A 186 -13.02 -2.14 -4.11
CA GLN A 186 -11.87 -1.26 -3.86
C GLN A 186 -10.62 -2.03 -3.41
N PHE A 187 -10.67 -3.37 -3.47
CA PHE A 187 -9.57 -4.24 -3.06
C PHE A 187 -9.20 -5.21 -4.18
N CYS A 188 -7.97 -5.70 -4.13
CA CYS A 188 -7.54 -6.85 -4.90
C CYS A 188 -7.12 -8.00 -4.00
N SER A 189 -7.21 -9.21 -4.52
CA SER A 189 -6.61 -10.40 -3.97
C SER A 189 -5.25 -10.62 -4.61
N ALA A 190 -4.26 -10.99 -3.83
CA ALA A 190 -2.92 -11.33 -4.29
C ALA A 190 -2.48 -12.68 -3.73
N TYR A 191 -1.70 -13.39 -4.54
CA TYR A 191 -1.08 -14.65 -4.17
C TYR A 191 0.38 -14.65 -4.62
N ARG A 192 1.27 -15.16 -3.81
CA ARG A 192 2.69 -15.27 -4.14
C ARG A 192 3.33 -16.55 -3.65
N GLU A 193 4.38 -16.96 -4.33
CA GLU A 193 5.28 -18.02 -3.92
C GLU A 193 6.72 -17.52 -3.90
N ILE A 194 7.51 -18.02 -2.94
CA ILE A 194 8.97 -17.92 -3.02
C ILE A 194 9.44 -19.24 -3.60
N VAL A 195 10.06 -19.19 -4.74
CA VAL A 195 10.54 -20.37 -5.47
C VAL A 195 12.05 -20.37 -5.59
N HIS A 196 12.63 -21.57 -5.54
CA HIS A 196 14.04 -21.80 -5.87
C HIS A 196 14.12 -22.48 -7.23
N VAL A 197 14.95 -21.94 -8.12
CA VAL A 197 15.26 -22.48 -9.44
C VAL A 197 16.69 -23.03 -9.45
N ASP A 198 16.93 -24.12 -10.18
CA ASP A 198 18.24 -24.75 -10.24
C ASP A 198 19.23 -23.94 -11.08
N GLU A 199 18.75 -23.28 -12.15
CA GLU A 199 19.55 -22.42 -13.00
C GLU A 199 19.26 -20.95 -12.71
N PRO A 200 20.29 -20.08 -12.57
CA PRO A 200 20.11 -18.65 -12.33
C PRO A 200 19.28 -17.98 -13.41
N VAL A 201 18.38 -17.08 -13.00
CA VAL A 201 17.66 -16.20 -13.93
C VAL A 201 18.59 -15.16 -14.52
N GLU A 202 18.35 -14.74 -15.79
CA GLU A 202 19.17 -13.75 -16.49
C GLU A 202 18.84 -12.30 -16.14
N TYR A 203 17.79 -12.07 -15.33
CA TYR A 203 17.27 -10.75 -14.94
C TYR A 203 17.39 -10.48 -13.43
N ASP A 204 18.47 -10.90 -12.80
CA ASP A 204 18.67 -10.71 -11.36
C ASP A 204 18.83 -9.22 -10.94
N ASP A 205 18.98 -8.32 -11.91
CA ASP A 205 18.98 -6.86 -11.73
C ASP A 205 17.63 -6.19 -12.08
N ALA A 206 16.56 -6.95 -12.34
CA ALA A 206 15.30 -6.42 -12.83
C ALA A 206 14.08 -6.93 -12.07
N LEU A 207 13.03 -6.09 -12.00
CA LEU A 207 11.68 -6.50 -11.62
C LEU A 207 10.89 -6.78 -12.90
N VAL A 208 10.37 -8.01 -13.05
CA VAL A 208 9.55 -8.39 -14.22
C VAL A 208 8.07 -8.29 -13.87
N PHE A 209 7.32 -7.67 -14.76
CA PHE A 209 5.86 -7.53 -14.68
C PHE A 209 5.23 -8.06 -15.97
N LYS A 210 4.15 -8.81 -15.85
CA LYS A 210 3.35 -9.30 -16.97
C LYS A 210 1.87 -9.05 -16.68
N PRO A 211 1.18 -8.18 -17.43
CA PRO A 211 -0.26 -7.97 -17.29
C PRO A 211 -1.04 -9.26 -17.47
N THR A 212 -2.21 -9.37 -16.82
CA THR A 212 -3.15 -10.49 -16.96
C THR A 212 -4.47 -10.02 -17.54
N GLU A 213 -5.26 -10.98 -18.09
CA GLU A 213 -6.59 -10.70 -18.65
C GLU A 213 -7.57 -10.13 -17.60
N GLU A 214 -7.35 -10.44 -16.32
CA GLU A 214 -8.15 -9.99 -15.19
C GLU A 214 -7.78 -8.55 -14.73
N LEU A 215 -7.06 -7.80 -15.54
CA LEU A 215 -6.61 -6.44 -15.26
C LEU A 215 -5.75 -6.32 -13.99
N GLY A 216 -4.96 -7.36 -13.76
CA GLY A 216 -3.90 -7.40 -12.78
C GLY A 216 -2.54 -7.58 -13.42
N TYR A 217 -1.59 -8.09 -12.67
CA TYR A 217 -0.29 -8.46 -13.22
C TYR A 217 0.38 -9.58 -12.43
N LEU A 218 1.14 -10.41 -13.14
CA LEU A 218 2.13 -11.33 -12.60
C LEU A 218 3.43 -10.57 -12.35
N TRP A 219 4.15 -10.94 -11.30
CA TRP A 219 5.48 -10.42 -11.03
C TRP A 219 6.49 -11.55 -10.82
N TYR A 220 7.76 -11.25 -11.16
CA TYR A 220 8.92 -12.09 -10.92
C TYR A 220 10.03 -11.20 -10.37
N PHE A 221 10.23 -11.22 -9.05
CA PHE A 221 11.15 -10.33 -8.36
C PHE A 221 12.29 -11.15 -7.72
N PRO A 222 13.52 -11.05 -8.23
CA PRO A 222 14.63 -11.86 -7.77
C PRO A 222 15.13 -11.40 -6.38
N ARG A 223 14.98 -12.26 -5.38
CA ARG A 223 15.67 -12.12 -4.09
C ARG A 223 17.17 -12.40 -4.26
N THR A 224 17.48 -13.39 -5.09
CA THR A 224 18.80 -13.72 -5.61
C THR A 224 18.64 -14.19 -7.05
N SER A 225 19.72 -14.56 -7.73
CA SER A 225 19.63 -15.14 -9.08
C SER A 225 18.91 -16.51 -9.12
N THR A 226 18.75 -17.18 -7.97
CA THR A 226 18.10 -18.50 -7.89
C THR A 226 16.91 -18.58 -6.92
N GLU A 227 16.63 -17.52 -6.15
CA GLU A 227 15.45 -17.43 -5.29
C GLU A 227 14.60 -16.24 -5.74
N ILE A 228 13.40 -16.52 -6.22
CA ILE A 228 12.54 -15.54 -6.85
C ILE A 228 11.19 -15.48 -6.11
N ASN A 229 10.73 -14.28 -5.79
CA ASN A 229 9.35 -14.02 -5.41
C ASN A 229 8.51 -13.92 -6.69
N VAL A 230 7.62 -14.87 -6.88
CA VAL A 230 6.71 -14.93 -8.00
C VAL A 230 5.28 -14.82 -7.50
N GLY A 231 4.42 -14.08 -8.19
CA GLY A 231 3.04 -13.95 -7.76
C GLY A 231 2.21 -13.11 -8.70
N LEU A 232 0.97 -12.89 -8.32
CA LEU A 232 0.03 -12.06 -9.06
C LEU A 232 -1.01 -11.47 -8.14
N GLY A 233 -1.70 -10.46 -8.65
CA GLY A 233 -2.87 -9.88 -8.00
C GLY A 233 -3.85 -9.37 -9.04
N PHE A 234 -5.15 -9.53 -8.76
CA PHE A 234 -6.24 -8.95 -9.52
C PHE A 234 -7.46 -8.65 -8.65
N GLN A 235 -8.46 -8.02 -9.22
CA GLN A 235 -9.64 -7.53 -8.51
C GLN A 235 -10.28 -8.64 -7.65
N MET A 236 -10.77 -8.28 -6.47
CA MET A 236 -11.33 -9.20 -5.49
C MET A 236 -12.66 -9.84 -5.92
N SER A 237 -13.23 -9.40 -7.05
CA SER A 237 -14.39 -9.99 -7.70
C SER A 237 -14.12 -11.37 -8.34
N GLU A 238 -12.86 -11.71 -8.59
CA GLU A 238 -12.47 -12.98 -9.17
C GLU A 238 -12.37 -14.09 -8.10
N GLU A 239 -12.57 -15.34 -8.54
CA GLU A 239 -12.45 -16.48 -7.64
C GLU A 239 -11.01 -16.62 -7.11
N PRO A 240 -10.78 -16.74 -5.79
CA PRO A 240 -9.43 -16.77 -5.21
C PRO A 240 -8.52 -17.87 -5.76
N MET A 241 -9.08 -19.04 -6.15
CA MET A 241 -8.28 -20.13 -6.72
C MET A 241 -7.75 -19.81 -8.11
N LYS A 242 -8.39 -18.92 -8.85
CA LYS A 242 -7.91 -18.45 -10.16
C LYS A 242 -6.51 -17.83 -10.07
N LEU A 243 -6.17 -17.16 -8.94
CA LEU A 243 -4.80 -16.67 -8.69
C LEU A 243 -3.78 -17.80 -8.71
N VAL A 244 -4.10 -18.92 -8.05
CA VAL A 244 -3.19 -20.07 -7.95
C VAL A 244 -3.02 -20.74 -9.32
N ASP A 245 -4.13 -20.95 -10.03
CA ASP A 245 -4.13 -21.63 -11.33
C ASP A 245 -3.41 -20.77 -12.39
N THR A 246 -3.70 -19.46 -12.45
CA THR A 246 -3.02 -18.53 -13.38
C THR A 246 -1.51 -18.48 -13.14
N LEU A 247 -1.06 -18.44 -11.87
CA LEU A 247 0.37 -18.49 -11.56
C LEU A 247 1.01 -19.81 -11.98
N ALA A 248 0.37 -20.93 -11.67
CA ALA A 248 0.88 -22.25 -11.99
C ALA A 248 0.99 -22.47 -13.51
N ASP A 249 -0.01 -22.02 -14.26
CA ASP A 249 -0.02 -22.10 -15.73
C ASP A 249 1.13 -21.28 -16.33
N ASP A 250 1.34 -20.05 -15.88
CA ASP A 250 2.42 -19.19 -16.39
C ASP A 250 3.79 -19.75 -16.04
N LEU A 251 4.00 -20.21 -14.80
CA LEU A 251 5.27 -20.83 -14.37
C LEU A 251 5.60 -22.07 -15.19
N SER A 252 4.61 -22.90 -15.53
CA SER A 252 4.79 -24.12 -16.32
C SER A 252 5.33 -23.86 -17.72
N THR A 253 5.09 -22.68 -18.27
CA THR A 253 5.55 -22.27 -19.62
C THR A 253 6.96 -21.67 -19.62
N ARG A 254 7.54 -21.40 -18.44
CA ARG A 254 8.85 -20.75 -18.29
C ARG A 254 9.92 -21.78 -17.89
N PRO A 255 10.91 -22.08 -18.76
CA PRO A 255 11.89 -23.15 -18.49
C PRO A 255 12.58 -23.05 -17.11
N PRO A 256 13.00 -21.87 -16.60
CA PRO A 256 13.63 -21.80 -15.28
C PRO A 256 12.72 -22.22 -14.12
N PHE A 257 11.39 -22.14 -14.30
CA PHE A 257 10.40 -22.39 -13.24
C PHE A 257 9.67 -23.72 -13.33
N ALA A 258 9.81 -24.46 -14.42
CA ALA A 258 9.08 -25.71 -14.66
C ALA A 258 9.35 -26.76 -13.56
N ASP A 259 10.57 -26.80 -13.04
CA ASP A 259 11.01 -27.73 -11.97
C ASP A 259 11.33 -26.97 -10.65
N ALA A 260 10.83 -25.74 -10.48
CA ALA A 260 11.14 -24.93 -9.32
C ALA A 260 10.60 -25.51 -8.02
N THR A 261 11.37 -25.40 -6.95
CA THR A 261 10.95 -25.82 -5.62
C THR A 261 10.30 -24.66 -4.87
N VAL A 262 9.01 -24.80 -4.51
CA VAL A 262 8.29 -23.82 -3.69
C VAL A 262 8.80 -23.86 -2.25
N LYS A 263 9.29 -22.74 -1.74
CA LYS A 263 9.78 -22.57 -0.36
C LYS A 263 8.72 -22.04 0.58
N ASP A 264 7.90 -21.11 0.10
CA ASP A 264 6.83 -20.47 0.86
C ASP A 264 5.73 -19.97 -0.07
N LYS A 265 4.49 -19.89 0.44
CA LYS A 265 3.36 -19.34 -0.29
C LYS A 265 2.37 -18.62 0.64
N ARG A 266 1.86 -17.49 0.18
CA ARG A 266 0.94 -16.63 0.94
C ARG A 266 -0.06 -15.95 0.02
N GLY A 267 -1.26 -15.73 0.55
CA GLY A 267 -2.28 -14.87 -0.07
C GLY A 267 -2.66 -13.73 0.86
N ALA A 268 -3.09 -12.63 0.29
CA ALA A 268 -3.62 -11.47 1.02
C ALA A 268 -4.60 -10.68 0.17
N ALA A 269 -5.46 -9.89 0.84
CA ALA A 269 -6.16 -8.77 0.25
C ALA A 269 -5.32 -7.50 0.48
N LEU A 270 -5.40 -6.56 -0.46
CA LEU A 270 -4.81 -5.22 -0.35
C LEU A 270 -5.72 -4.19 -1.02
N PRO A 271 -5.77 -2.93 -0.50
CA PRO A 271 -6.56 -1.90 -1.11
C PRO A 271 -5.97 -1.45 -2.44
N THR A 272 -6.85 -1.25 -3.43
CA THR A 272 -6.54 -0.69 -4.76
C THR A 272 -7.33 0.59 -4.99
N ARG A 273 -7.39 1.43 -3.95
CA ARG A 273 -8.11 2.70 -3.93
C ARG A 273 -7.19 3.84 -3.47
N ARG A 274 -7.63 5.09 -3.67
CA ARG A 274 -6.99 6.21 -3.01
C ARG A 274 -7.03 6.04 -1.48
N PRO A 275 -6.10 6.67 -0.71
CA PRO A 275 -6.18 6.71 0.74
C PRO A 275 -7.55 7.19 1.24
N TYR A 276 -7.93 6.77 2.43
CA TYR A 276 -9.14 7.28 3.08
C TYR A 276 -9.09 8.81 3.14
N ASP A 277 -10.21 9.43 2.86
CA ASP A 277 -10.32 10.89 2.87
C ASP A 277 -10.01 11.47 4.26
N SER A 278 -10.51 10.81 5.30
CA SER A 278 -10.10 11.00 6.69
C SER A 278 -9.87 9.63 7.33
N ALA A 279 -8.75 9.48 8.01
CA ALA A 279 -8.35 8.27 8.73
C ALA A 279 -8.26 8.49 10.24
N VAL A 280 -8.92 9.54 10.78
CA VAL A 280 -8.97 9.85 12.19
C VAL A 280 -10.41 9.94 12.70
N ALA A 281 -10.58 9.60 13.96
CA ALA A 281 -11.78 9.85 14.77
C ALA A 281 -11.31 10.10 16.21
N PRO A 282 -12.17 10.61 17.13
CA PRO A 282 -11.74 10.83 18.51
C PRO A 282 -11.13 9.58 19.14
N GLY A 283 -9.86 9.69 19.60
CA GLY A 283 -9.09 8.59 20.17
C GLY A 283 -8.63 7.50 19.16
N PHE A 284 -8.78 7.72 17.84
CA PHE A 284 -8.53 6.68 16.83
C PHE A 284 -7.81 7.21 15.59
N ILE A 285 -6.79 6.48 15.15
CA ILE A 285 -6.06 6.74 13.90
C ILE A 285 -5.90 5.42 13.13
N ALA A 286 -6.29 5.39 11.84
CA ALA A 286 -6.00 4.24 10.98
C ALA A 286 -4.73 4.51 10.14
N ALA A 287 -3.87 3.49 9.98
CA ALA A 287 -2.59 3.61 9.28
C ALA A 287 -2.26 2.35 8.44
N GLY A 288 -1.47 2.53 7.39
CA GLY A 288 -1.11 1.45 6.47
C GLY A 288 -2.30 1.01 5.62
N ASP A 289 -2.41 -0.29 5.35
CA ASP A 289 -3.48 -0.85 4.53
C ASP A 289 -4.87 -0.64 5.16
N ALA A 290 -4.94 -0.47 6.48
CA ALA A 290 -6.18 -0.14 7.20
C ALA A 290 -6.76 1.24 6.81
N ALA A 291 -5.95 2.14 6.24
CA ALA A 291 -6.37 3.43 5.69
C ALA A 291 -6.04 3.56 4.19
N ALA A 292 -5.87 2.44 3.50
CA ALA A 292 -5.55 2.37 2.08
C ALA A 292 -4.25 3.11 1.69
N HIS A 293 -3.22 3.07 2.53
CA HIS A 293 -1.91 3.69 2.24
C HIS A 293 -1.06 2.84 1.29
N VAL A 294 -1.69 2.33 0.27
CA VAL A 294 -1.11 1.50 -0.79
C VAL A 294 -1.24 2.22 -2.12
N ASN A 295 -0.20 2.18 -2.95
CA ASN A 295 -0.29 2.70 -4.31
C ASN A 295 -1.29 1.86 -5.11
N PRO A 296 -2.42 2.40 -5.55
CA PRO A 296 -3.50 1.62 -6.15
C PRO A 296 -3.15 1.01 -7.52
N THR A 297 -2.09 1.50 -8.16
CA THR A 297 -1.65 0.98 -9.48
C THR A 297 -0.62 -0.14 -9.35
N THR A 298 0.26 -0.07 -8.33
CA THR A 298 1.39 -0.99 -8.20
C THR A 298 1.33 -1.92 -6.99
N GLY A 299 0.34 -1.76 -6.10
CA GLY A 299 0.25 -2.52 -4.85
C GLY A 299 1.37 -2.20 -3.84
N GLY A 300 2.22 -1.21 -4.10
CA GLY A 300 3.35 -0.83 -3.25
C GLY A 300 2.92 -0.06 -2.02
N GLY A 301 2.89 -0.69 -0.83
CA GLY A 301 2.42 -0.09 0.43
C GLY A 301 3.51 0.17 1.48
N ILE A 302 4.63 -0.57 1.46
CA ILE A 302 5.62 -0.56 2.55
C ILE A 302 6.10 0.86 2.95
N PRO A 303 6.59 1.73 2.04
CA PRO A 303 7.06 3.06 2.45
C PRO A 303 5.93 3.99 2.91
N GLY A 304 4.73 3.87 2.33
CA GLY A 304 3.54 4.63 2.75
C GLY A 304 3.11 4.23 4.15
N ALA A 305 3.03 2.93 4.43
CA ALA A 305 2.69 2.39 5.74
C ALA A 305 3.70 2.80 6.82
N ALA A 306 5.02 2.76 6.51
CA ALA A 306 6.06 3.18 7.44
C ALA A 306 5.93 4.67 7.80
N LYS A 307 5.75 5.55 6.81
CA LYS A 307 5.53 6.99 7.04
C LYS A 307 4.25 7.26 7.83
N ALA A 308 3.15 6.60 7.44
CA ALA A 308 1.87 6.77 8.12
C ALA A 308 1.94 6.34 9.58
N GLY A 309 2.55 5.19 9.89
CA GLY A 309 2.74 4.75 11.26
C GLY A 309 3.60 5.73 12.07
N TYR A 310 4.67 6.22 11.48
CA TYR A 310 5.53 7.24 12.08
C TYR A 310 4.73 8.52 12.43
N TRP A 311 3.99 9.10 11.46
CA TRP A 311 3.19 10.31 11.69
C TRP A 311 2.02 10.09 12.64
N ALA A 312 1.37 8.92 12.60
CA ALA A 312 0.29 8.59 13.52
C ALA A 312 0.76 8.66 14.98
N ALA A 313 1.96 8.15 15.25
CA ALA A 313 2.52 8.17 16.60
C ALA A 313 3.02 9.55 17.03
N GLU A 314 3.62 10.35 16.11
CA GLU A 314 3.99 11.74 16.43
C GLU A 314 2.74 12.55 16.83
N VAL A 315 1.68 12.48 16.00
CA VAL A 315 0.44 13.21 16.26
C VAL A 315 -0.26 12.70 17.52
N ALA A 316 -0.23 11.38 17.78
CA ALA A 316 -0.75 10.83 19.03
C ALA A 316 0.00 11.36 20.24
N ALA A 317 1.34 11.47 20.17
CA ALA A 317 2.15 12.01 21.27
C ALA A 317 1.84 13.49 21.56
N ASP A 318 1.69 14.29 20.51
CA ASP A 318 1.30 15.71 20.64
C ASP A 318 -0.09 15.82 21.28
N ALA A 319 -1.09 15.07 20.78
CA ALA A 319 -2.46 15.05 21.30
C ALA A 319 -2.54 14.63 22.77
N ILE A 320 -1.79 13.60 23.17
CA ILE A 320 -1.71 13.14 24.57
C ILE A 320 -1.07 14.22 25.46
N THR A 321 -0.03 14.89 24.97
CA THR A 321 0.65 15.98 25.71
C THR A 321 -0.27 17.19 25.90
N GLU A 322 -1.14 17.46 24.92
CA GLU A 322 -2.14 18.55 24.97
C GLU A 322 -3.41 18.15 25.73
N GLU A 323 -3.48 16.93 26.22
CA GLU A 323 -4.64 16.35 26.93
C GLU A 323 -5.95 16.38 26.09
N SER A 324 -5.84 16.36 24.75
CA SER A 324 -6.96 16.28 23.82
C SER A 324 -6.71 15.23 22.76
N VAL A 325 -7.67 14.32 22.60
CA VAL A 325 -7.66 13.27 21.57
C VAL A 325 -8.88 13.36 20.65
N ASP A 326 -9.46 14.55 20.58
CA ASP A 326 -10.55 14.82 19.66
C ASP A 326 -10.05 14.81 18.19
N GLU A 327 -10.97 14.84 17.27
CA GLU A 327 -10.66 14.78 15.84
C GLU A 327 -9.76 15.94 15.40
N ASN A 328 -9.95 17.13 15.96
CA ASN A 328 -9.13 18.29 15.62
C ASN A 328 -7.67 18.14 16.09
N ALA A 329 -7.45 17.58 17.28
CA ALA A 329 -6.11 17.29 17.79
C ALA A 329 -5.37 16.24 16.94
N LEU A 330 -6.10 15.29 16.33
CA LEU A 330 -5.54 14.24 15.47
C LEU A 330 -5.47 14.63 13.99
N TRP A 331 -6.04 15.77 13.59
CA TRP A 331 -6.23 16.15 12.19
C TRP A 331 -4.94 16.33 11.38
N GLU A 332 -3.87 16.77 12.04
CA GLU A 332 -2.55 16.95 11.41
C GLU A 332 -2.06 15.66 10.74
N TYR A 333 -2.46 14.49 11.25
CA TYR A 333 -2.17 13.21 10.62
C TYR A 333 -2.77 13.12 9.20
N ASN A 334 -4.07 13.43 9.06
CA ASN A 334 -4.72 13.46 7.75
C ASN A 334 -4.02 14.42 6.80
N HIS A 335 -3.74 15.65 7.28
CA HIS A 335 -3.09 16.67 6.46
C HIS A 335 -1.73 16.20 5.94
N ARG A 336 -0.88 15.62 6.79
CA ARG A 336 0.41 15.07 6.38
C ARG A 336 0.28 13.95 5.36
N VAL A 337 -0.63 13.00 5.58
CA VAL A 337 -0.87 11.89 4.66
C VAL A 337 -1.33 12.41 3.30
N GLN A 338 -2.35 13.26 3.27
CA GLN A 338 -2.99 13.70 2.04
C GLN A 338 -2.07 14.60 1.20
N THR A 339 -1.28 15.46 1.82
CA THR A 339 -0.39 16.39 1.13
C THR A 339 0.97 15.80 0.72
N ASP A 340 1.42 14.69 1.32
CA ASP A 340 2.64 13.97 0.92
C ASP A 340 2.31 12.91 -0.16
N PHE A 341 1.98 11.70 0.27
CA PHE A 341 1.77 10.58 -0.66
C PHE A 341 0.30 10.39 -1.07
N GLY A 342 -0.66 10.89 -0.29
CA GLY A 342 -2.09 10.77 -0.56
C GLY A 342 -2.48 11.37 -1.90
N LYS A 343 -2.09 12.61 -2.18
CA LYS A 343 -2.30 13.26 -3.48
C LYS A 343 -1.74 12.47 -4.66
N ARG A 344 -0.60 11.81 -4.45
CA ARG A 344 0.00 10.97 -5.48
C ARG A 344 -0.78 9.69 -5.68
N PHE A 345 -1.21 9.05 -4.59
CA PHE A 345 -1.99 7.81 -4.67
C PHE A 345 -3.39 8.07 -5.22
N ALA A 346 -4.01 9.21 -4.89
CA ALA A 346 -5.26 9.65 -5.51
C ALA A 346 -5.10 9.86 -7.03
N ALA A 347 -4.01 10.49 -7.47
CA ALA A 347 -3.70 10.63 -8.88
C ALA A 347 -3.45 9.26 -9.56
N MET A 348 -2.80 8.34 -8.86
CA MET A 348 -2.58 6.96 -9.34
C MET A 348 -3.89 6.18 -9.45
N ASP A 349 -4.85 6.46 -8.58
CA ASP A 349 -6.16 5.80 -8.64
C ASP A 349 -6.95 6.17 -9.91
N LEU A 350 -6.77 7.38 -10.46
CA LEU A 350 -7.34 7.70 -11.77
C LEU A 350 -6.81 6.76 -12.88
N TYR A 351 -5.53 6.42 -12.86
CA TYR A 351 -4.98 5.44 -13.81
C TYR A 351 -5.48 4.03 -13.54
N ASN A 352 -5.67 3.65 -12.27
CA ASN A 352 -6.27 2.37 -11.92
C ASN A 352 -7.72 2.27 -12.42
N ILE A 353 -8.55 3.29 -12.18
CA ILE A 353 -9.94 3.34 -12.66
C ILE A 353 -9.99 3.34 -14.20
N PHE A 354 -9.15 4.14 -14.85
CA PHE A 354 -9.05 4.15 -16.31
C PHE A 354 -8.64 2.78 -16.85
N GLY A 355 -7.62 2.16 -16.25
CA GLY A 355 -7.14 0.84 -16.66
C GLY A 355 -8.21 -0.25 -16.53
N THR A 356 -8.97 -0.25 -15.45
CA THR A 356 -10.06 -1.22 -15.24
C THR A 356 -11.27 -1.00 -16.15
N ALA A 357 -11.39 0.15 -16.78
CA ALA A 357 -12.42 0.45 -17.79
C ALA A 357 -12.00 0.08 -19.23
N GLN A 358 -10.76 -0.37 -19.47
CA GLN A 358 -10.25 -0.74 -20.77
C GLN A 358 -10.07 -2.26 -20.91
N SER A 359 -9.95 -2.75 -22.16
CA SER A 359 -9.51 -4.13 -22.42
C SER A 359 -7.99 -4.26 -22.24
N ILE A 360 -7.51 -5.48 -22.01
CA ILE A 360 -6.06 -5.75 -21.91
C ILE A 360 -5.32 -5.40 -23.23
N GLU A 361 -5.98 -5.61 -24.37
CA GLU A 361 -5.44 -5.31 -25.70
C GLU A 361 -5.21 -3.79 -25.86
N GLU A 362 -6.20 -2.96 -25.49
CA GLU A 362 -6.09 -1.50 -25.52
C GLU A 362 -5.01 -0.98 -24.54
N LEU A 363 -4.91 -1.56 -23.35
CA LEU A 363 -3.86 -1.21 -22.40
C LEU A 363 -2.46 -1.57 -22.90
N THR A 364 -2.30 -2.75 -23.51
CA THR A 364 -1.04 -3.21 -24.09
C THR A 364 -0.58 -2.27 -25.20
N ASP A 365 -1.49 -1.83 -26.07
CA ASP A 365 -1.21 -0.85 -27.12
C ASP A 365 -0.77 0.49 -26.56
N VAL A 366 -1.45 1.00 -25.53
CA VAL A 366 -1.06 2.23 -24.85
C VAL A 366 0.32 2.13 -24.21
N VAL A 367 0.60 1.05 -23.47
CA VAL A 367 1.91 0.81 -22.82
C VAL A 367 3.03 0.69 -23.87
N SER A 368 2.81 -0.04 -24.92
CA SER A 368 3.79 -0.23 -26.01
C SER A 368 4.09 1.07 -26.78
N ALA A 369 3.12 1.97 -26.85
CA ALA A 369 3.25 3.26 -27.52
C ALA A 369 3.89 4.34 -26.65
N LEU A 370 3.89 4.21 -25.31
CA LEU A 370 4.48 5.19 -24.39
C LEU A 370 6.01 5.07 -24.35
N PRO A 371 6.76 6.19 -24.42
CA PRO A 371 8.19 6.15 -24.13
C PRO A 371 8.48 5.68 -22.70
N ALA A 372 9.49 4.84 -22.53
CA ALA A 372 9.90 4.24 -21.25
C ALA A 372 9.91 5.23 -20.08
N GLN A 373 10.50 6.42 -20.28
CA GLN A 373 10.60 7.44 -19.23
C GLN A 373 9.22 7.92 -18.74
N GLN A 374 8.21 7.92 -19.59
CA GLN A 374 6.87 8.38 -19.21
C GLN A 374 6.12 7.34 -18.39
N LEU A 375 6.28 6.06 -18.72
CA LEU A 375 5.71 4.99 -17.90
C LEU A 375 6.35 4.97 -16.51
N ILE A 376 7.68 5.19 -16.41
CA ILE A 376 8.37 5.36 -15.12
C ILE A 376 7.83 6.57 -14.34
N ASP A 377 7.59 7.68 -15.01
CA ASP A 377 7.05 8.89 -14.38
C ASP A 377 5.60 8.68 -13.89
N VAL A 378 4.79 7.93 -14.62
CA VAL A 378 3.42 7.56 -14.22
C VAL A 378 3.44 6.55 -13.07
N LEU A 379 4.14 5.44 -13.20
CA LEU A 379 4.17 4.36 -12.21
C LEU A 379 5.09 4.68 -11.01
N GLY A 380 6.03 5.60 -11.21
CA GLY A 380 7.06 5.97 -10.25
C GLY A 380 6.67 7.08 -9.25
N LYS A 381 7.63 7.94 -8.94
CA LYS A 381 7.49 8.98 -7.90
C LYS A 381 6.55 10.13 -8.25
N ARG A 382 6.40 10.45 -9.53
CA ARG A 382 5.69 11.67 -9.96
C ARG A 382 4.20 11.46 -10.11
N GLY A 383 3.76 10.22 -10.42
CA GLY A 383 2.35 9.90 -10.66
C GLY A 383 1.73 10.68 -11.83
N THR A 384 2.54 11.32 -12.65
CA THR A 384 2.14 12.05 -13.86
C THR A 384 3.35 12.19 -14.78
N ALA A 385 3.12 12.12 -16.10
CA ALA A 385 4.15 12.26 -17.11
C ALA A 385 4.09 13.62 -17.83
N SER A 386 5.24 14.20 -18.17
CA SER A 386 5.32 15.36 -19.05
C SER A 386 5.83 14.96 -20.43
N MET A 387 5.00 15.11 -21.46
CA MET A 387 5.39 14.77 -22.84
C MET A 387 5.94 15.96 -23.61
N GLY A 388 7.17 15.85 -24.11
CA GLY A 388 7.72 16.76 -25.08
C GLY A 388 7.02 16.66 -26.45
N LEU A 389 7.04 17.74 -27.25
CA LEU A 389 6.34 17.83 -28.55
C LEU A 389 6.74 16.71 -29.53
N ALA A 390 8.04 16.30 -29.52
CA ALA A 390 8.54 15.22 -30.39
C ALA A 390 7.99 13.83 -29.97
N ALA A 391 7.83 13.58 -28.67
CA ALA A 391 7.24 12.36 -28.15
C ALA A 391 5.74 12.29 -28.49
N LYS A 392 5.01 13.41 -28.37
CA LYS A 392 3.61 13.51 -28.80
C LYS A 392 3.42 13.21 -30.28
N LEU A 393 4.34 13.69 -31.15
CA LEU A 393 4.31 13.40 -32.58
C LEU A 393 4.63 11.93 -32.91
N LYS A 394 5.58 11.33 -32.19
CA LYS A 394 5.93 9.91 -32.38
C LYS A 394 4.78 9.02 -31.95
N LEU A 395 4.15 9.31 -30.83
CA LEU A 395 2.98 8.63 -30.33
C LEU A 395 1.82 8.71 -31.34
N ALA A 396 1.57 9.90 -31.89
CA ALA A 396 0.55 10.13 -32.91
C ALA A 396 0.73 9.29 -34.18
N VAL A 397 1.94 8.91 -34.54
CA VAL A 397 2.24 8.14 -35.75
C VAL A 397 2.21 6.62 -35.50
N SER A 398 2.61 6.17 -34.30
CA SER A 398 2.72 4.74 -33.96
C SER A 398 1.36 4.10 -33.62
N THR A 399 0.32 4.88 -33.36
CA THR A 399 -0.97 4.42 -32.83
C THR A 399 -2.13 4.63 -33.80
N PHE A 400 -1.87 4.47 -35.07
CA PHE A 400 -2.89 4.61 -36.13
C PHE A 400 -3.97 3.52 -35.96
N GLY A 401 -5.08 3.88 -35.31
CA GLY A 401 -6.21 2.96 -35.00
C GLY A 401 -6.76 3.11 -33.58
N HIS A 402 -5.94 3.53 -32.59
CA HIS A 402 -6.31 3.63 -31.17
C HIS A 402 -6.28 5.09 -30.64
N TRP A 403 -6.65 6.04 -31.48
CA TRP A 403 -6.62 7.47 -31.13
C TRP A 403 -7.52 7.83 -29.94
N GLY A 404 -8.63 7.12 -29.75
CA GLY A 404 -9.57 7.33 -28.64
C GLY A 404 -8.87 7.10 -27.29
N THR A 405 -8.39 5.89 -27.07
CA THR A 405 -7.76 5.46 -25.82
C THR A 405 -6.52 6.28 -25.46
N LEU A 406 -5.72 6.67 -26.47
CA LEU A 406 -4.55 7.56 -26.25
C LEU A 406 -4.93 8.98 -25.90
N TYR A 407 -5.96 9.50 -26.52
CA TYR A 407 -6.48 10.82 -26.20
C TYR A 407 -7.03 10.84 -24.77
N ASP A 408 -7.73 9.79 -24.37
CA ASP A 408 -8.26 9.63 -23.03
C ASP A 408 -7.13 9.43 -22.01
N ALA A 409 -6.12 8.61 -22.29
CA ALA A 409 -4.92 8.50 -21.45
C ALA A 409 -4.20 9.85 -21.25
N TYR A 410 -4.13 10.70 -22.29
CA TYR A 410 -3.60 12.05 -22.17
C TYR A 410 -4.47 12.94 -21.27
N ARG A 411 -5.80 12.84 -21.39
CA ARG A 411 -6.75 13.58 -20.54
C ARG A 411 -6.67 13.12 -19.09
N VAL A 412 -6.60 11.79 -18.86
CA VAL A 412 -6.38 11.20 -17.53
C VAL A 412 -5.11 11.77 -16.88
N ASN A 413 -4.00 11.82 -17.63
CA ASN A 413 -2.76 12.42 -17.13
C ASN A 413 -2.90 13.92 -16.77
N SER A 414 -3.67 14.68 -17.54
CA SER A 414 -3.98 16.08 -17.19
C SER A 414 -4.81 16.17 -15.92
N MET A 415 -5.87 15.37 -15.83
CA MET A 415 -6.74 15.31 -14.65
C MET A 415 -6.00 14.83 -13.41
N ALA A 416 -5.06 13.91 -13.55
CA ALA A 416 -4.22 13.48 -12.43
C ALA A 416 -3.38 14.61 -11.83
N ASN A 417 -2.93 15.58 -12.64
CA ASN A 417 -2.26 16.79 -12.15
C ASN A 417 -3.25 17.75 -11.47
N ASP A 418 -4.43 17.94 -12.06
CA ASP A 418 -5.46 18.81 -11.50
C ASP A 418 -5.94 18.27 -10.14
N LEU A 419 -6.11 16.94 -10.02
CA LEU A 419 -6.49 16.29 -8.75
C LEU A 419 -5.44 16.52 -7.66
N LYS A 420 -4.15 16.45 -7.99
CA LYS A 420 -3.10 16.75 -7.01
C LYS A 420 -3.21 18.17 -6.45
N SER A 421 -3.61 19.14 -7.27
CA SER A 421 -3.80 20.52 -6.81
C SER A 421 -4.96 20.63 -5.81
N ILE A 422 -6.03 19.85 -5.97
CA ILE A 422 -7.12 19.75 -4.99
C ILE A 422 -6.61 19.17 -3.67
N TYR A 423 -5.75 18.15 -3.72
CA TYR A 423 -5.13 17.57 -2.53
C TYR A 423 -4.08 18.47 -1.87
N ASP A 424 -3.44 19.38 -2.61
CA ASP A 424 -2.56 20.40 -2.02
C ASP A 424 -3.34 21.41 -1.16
N GLU A 425 -4.66 21.57 -1.41
CA GLU A 425 -5.59 22.41 -0.64
C GLU A 425 -6.35 21.60 0.45
N TYR A 426 -5.88 20.40 0.80
CA TYR A 426 -6.48 19.61 1.88
C TYR A 426 -6.52 20.42 3.19
N PRO A 427 -7.66 20.49 3.90
CA PRO A 427 -7.84 21.40 5.02
C PRO A 427 -6.91 21.08 6.21
N ASN A 428 -6.49 22.13 6.92
CA ASN A 428 -5.68 22.01 8.13
C ASN A 428 -6.50 21.71 9.39
N THR A 429 -7.83 21.71 9.28
CA THR A 429 -8.77 21.43 10.38
C THR A 429 -10.00 20.71 9.84
N PRO A 430 -10.74 19.95 10.66
CA PRO A 430 -11.97 19.28 10.23
C PRO A 430 -13.02 20.20 9.63
N ASP A 431 -13.11 21.45 10.08
CA ASP A 431 -14.13 22.42 9.65
C ASP A 431 -14.14 22.67 8.14
N GLY A 432 -13.01 22.50 7.46
CA GLY A 432 -12.89 22.66 6.01
C GLY A 432 -13.15 21.41 5.20
N PHE A 433 -13.35 20.27 5.85
CA PHE A 433 -13.34 18.97 5.21
C PHE A 433 -14.50 18.76 4.23
N ASP A 434 -15.72 19.10 4.61
CA ASP A 434 -16.91 18.93 3.75
C ASP A 434 -16.75 19.71 2.44
N ALA A 435 -16.26 20.95 2.51
CA ALA A 435 -16.08 21.80 1.32
C ALA A 435 -15.00 21.24 0.38
N TRP A 436 -13.90 20.73 0.94
CA TRP A 436 -12.85 20.05 0.18
C TRP A 436 -13.36 18.76 -0.46
N GLN A 437 -14.15 17.98 0.27
CA GLN A 437 -14.73 16.72 -0.21
C GLN A 437 -15.70 16.99 -1.38
N ASP A 438 -16.56 18.01 -1.27
CA ASP A 438 -17.48 18.44 -2.33
C ASP A 438 -16.71 18.81 -3.63
N GLU A 439 -15.61 19.55 -3.51
CA GLU A 439 -14.77 19.92 -4.66
C GLU A 439 -14.12 18.71 -5.31
N ARG A 440 -13.53 17.82 -4.50
CA ARG A 440 -12.94 16.57 -4.96
C ARG A 440 -13.98 15.67 -5.63
N ASP A 441 -15.17 15.53 -5.06
CA ASP A 441 -16.25 14.69 -5.60
C ASP A 441 -16.80 15.27 -6.92
N ALA A 442 -16.96 16.58 -7.01
CA ALA A 442 -17.31 17.23 -8.27
C ALA A 442 -16.23 17.00 -9.35
N PHE A 443 -14.96 16.95 -8.97
CA PHE A 443 -13.88 16.56 -9.89
C PHE A 443 -14.00 15.10 -10.33
N MET A 444 -14.18 14.17 -9.39
CA MET A 444 -14.29 12.73 -9.65
C MET A 444 -15.49 12.41 -10.56
N ASN A 445 -16.62 13.05 -10.35
CA ASN A 445 -17.79 12.88 -11.23
C ASN A 445 -17.48 13.28 -12.68
N ARG A 446 -16.78 14.42 -12.90
CA ARG A 446 -16.32 14.79 -14.25
C ARG A 446 -15.33 13.79 -14.84
N PHE A 447 -14.52 13.16 -14.01
CA PHE A 447 -13.59 12.13 -14.45
C PHE A 447 -14.32 10.86 -14.89
N TYR A 448 -15.28 10.35 -14.11
CA TYR A 448 -16.10 9.19 -14.48
C TYR A 448 -16.87 9.42 -15.78
N ASP A 449 -17.51 10.59 -15.92
CA ASP A 449 -18.20 10.98 -17.17
C ASP A 449 -17.25 11.02 -18.38
N LEU A 450 -15.99 11.40 -18.16
CA LEU A 450 -14.99 11.50 -19.20
C LEU A 450 -14.59 10.18 -19.80
N ILE A 451 -14.45 9.15 -18.96
CA ILE A 451 -13.94 7.82 -19.37
C ILE A 451 -15.06 6.78 -19.49
N ASP A 452 -16.32 7.20 -19.33
CA ASP A 452 -17.52 6.33 -19.35
C ASP A 452 -17.41 5.15 -18.36
N ALA A 453 -16.95 5.45 -17.13
CA ALA A 453 -16.77 4.46 -16.07
C ALA A 453 -17.79 4.64 -14.96
N GLU A 454 -18.19 3.53 -14.35
CA GLU A 454 -19.01 3.56 -13.13
C GLU A 454 -18.22 4.13 -11.93
N PRO A 455 -18.88 4.89 -11.06
CA PRO A 455 -18.22 5.42 -9.85
C PRO A 455 -17.69 4.29 -8.95
N LYS A 456 -16.45 4.46 -8.51
CA LYS A 456 -15.78 3.53 -7.59
C LYS A 456 -16.07 3.86 -6.12
N TYR A 457 -16.53 5.09 -5.85
CA TYR A 457 -16.77 5.63 -4.52
C TYR A 457 -18.16 6.20 -4.38
#